data_3b75dce7a23efe7b5a74b7880e17759a
#
_entry.id   3b75dce7a23efe7b5a74b7880e17759a
#
_cell.length_a   1.000
_cell.length_b   1.000
_cell.length_c   1.000
_cell.angle_alpha   90.00
_cell.angle_beta   90.00
_cell.angle_gamma   90.00
#
_symmetry.space_group_name_H-M   'P 1'
#
loop_
_entity.id
_entity.type
_entity.pdbx_description
1 polymer ?
#
loop_
_entity_poly.entity_id
_entity_poly.type
_entity_poly.pdbx_seq_one_letter_code
_entity_poly.pdbx_strand_id
1 'polypeptide(L)'
;MPALGKGRTAPDFTLSSLGGKQFSLRDALAHGPVVLVFFKISCPTCQYALPFYERLFQAYQGRHVTLVGVSQNNAEDTAAFAKEFGITFPLLLDDTTTYPASNAYGLTNVPTVFWVERDGEIEVSSVGWVKSEFEDVNRRMADSSAMAKAFVYRPGEDVRDYRGG
;
A
#
# COMPACT_ATOMS: atom_id res chain seq x y z
N MET A 1 16.06 -11.63 6.38
CA MET A 1 16.16 -10.94 5.08
C MET A 1 15.34 -9.67 5.10
N PRO A 2 15.87 -8.54 4.68
CA PRO A 2 15.10 -7.31 4.60
C PRO A 2 14.03 -7.40 3.50
N ALA A 3 13.07 -6.48 3.53
CA ALA A 3 12.07 -6.37 2.48
C ALA A 3 12.74 -6.23 1.11
N LEU A 4 12.08 -6.72 0.07
CA LEU A 4 12.58 -6.60 -1.30
C LEU A 4 12.80 -5.13 -1.63
N GLY A 5 13.91 -4.83 -2.25
CA GLY A 5 14.31 -3.48 -2.59
C GLY A 5 13.97 -3.08 -4.01
N LYS A 6 14.24 -1.81 -4.29
CA LYS A 6 14.13 -1.25 -5.63
C LYS A 6 14.98 -2.07 -6.63
N GLY A 7 14.44 -2.28 -7.82
CA GLY A 7 15.08 -3.04 -8.90
C GLY A 7 14.77 -4.53 -8.89
N ARG A 8 14.14 -5.04 -7.83
CA ARG A 8 13.74 -6.44 -7.75
C ARG A 8 12.38 -6.65 -8.43
N THR A 9 12.17 -7.85 -8.93
CA THR A 9 10.86 -8.24 -9.48
C THR A 9 9.90 -8.52 -8.33
N ALA A 10 8.72 -7.90 -8.35
CA ALA A 10 7.68 -8.15 -7.36
C ALA A 10 7.13 -9.58 -7.53
N PRO A 11 7.13 -10.41 -6.48
CA PRO A 11 6.50 -11.72 -6.55
C PRO A 11 5.01 -11.62 -6.88
N ASP A 12 4.54 -12.44 -7.82
CA ASP A 12 3.11 -12.52 -8.12
C ASP A 12 2.36 -13.17 -6.98
N PHE A 13 1.11 -12.78 -6.80
CA PHE A 13 0.23 -13.38 -5.80
C PHE A 13 -1.23 -13.19 -6.18
N THR A 14 -2.07 -14.03 -5.62
CA THR A 14 -3.52 -13.89 -5.68
C THR A 14 -4.06 -13.99 -4.25
N LEU A 15 -4.81 -12.98 -3.84
CA LEU A 15 -5.40 -12.91 -2.49
C LEU A 15 -6.86 -12.48 -2.59
N SER A 16 -7.65 -12.91 -1.62
CA SER A 16 -9.04 -12.46 -1.48
C SER A 16 -9.08 -11.07 -0.86
N SER A 17 -9.98 -10.22 -1.35
CA SER A 17 -10.29 -8.95 -0.71
C SER A 17 -11.37 -9.13 0.36
N LEU A 18 -11.58 -8.09 1.17
CA LEU A 18 -12.68 -8.04 2.14
C LEU A 18 -14.03 -8.29 1.48
N GLY A 19 -14.22 -7.83 0.24
CA GLY A 19 -15.45 -8.01 -0.51
C GLY A 19 -15.60 -9.40 -1.13
N GLY A 20 -14.65 -10.30 -0.93
CA GLY A 20 -14.66 -11.66 -1.45
C GLY A 20 -14.16 -11.80 -2.89
N LYS A 21 -13.78 -10.70 -3.53
CA LYS A 21 -13.19 -10.75 -4.88
C LYS A 21 -11.73 -11.19 -4.81
N GLN A 22 -11.31 -11.97 -5.79
CA GLN A 22 -9.91 -12.33 -5.94
C GLN A 22 -9.14 -11.18 -6.59
N PHE A 23 -7.99 -10.87 -6.03
CA PHE A 23 -7.04 -9.91 -6.59
C PHE A 23 -5.79 -10.65 -7.05
N SER A 24 -5.41 -10.46 -8.30
CA SER A 24 -4.16 -10.97 -8.86
C SER A 24 -3.26 -9.79 -9.18
N LEU A 25 -2.03 -9.80 -8.68
CA LEU A 25 -1.07 -8.73 -9.00
C LEU A 25 -0.82 -8.66 -10.50
N ARG A 26 -0.61 -9.81 -11.15
CA ARG A 26 -0.37 -9.87 -12.59
C ARG A 26 -1.50 -9.20 -13.37
N ASP A 27 -2.75 -9.51 -13.01
CA ASP A 27 -3.90 -8.93 -13.70
C ASP A 27 -3.99 -7.42 -13.48
N ALA A 28 -3.71 -6.96 -12.27
CA ALA A 28 -3.70 -5.53 -11.96
C ALA A 28 -2.61 -4.79 -12.74
N LEU A 29 -1.41 -5.38 -12.86
CA LEU A 29 -0.29 -4.78 -13.59
C LEU A 29 -0.58 -4.64 -15.09
N ALA A 30 -1.47 -5.44 -15.66
CA ALA A 30 -1.89 -5.28 -17.04
C ALA A 30 -2.60 -3.94 -17.28
N HIS A 31 -3.15 -3.33 -16.26
CA HIS A 31 -3.88 -2.05 -16.35
C HIS A 31 -3.05 -0.84 -15.92
N GLY A 32 -1.93 -1.04 -15.26
CA GLY A 32 -1.08 0.05 -14.79
C GLY A 32 -0.23 -0.34 -13.59
N PRO A 33 0.53 0.61 -13.03
CA PRO A 33 1.29 0.37 -11.82
C PRO A 33 0.39 0.04 -10.62
N VAL A 34 0.98 -0.62 -9.62
CA VAL A 34 0.27 -1.02 -8.40
C VAL A 34 1.05 -0.52 -7.18
N VAL A 35 0.34 0.08 -6.23
CA VAL A 35 0.86 0.41 -4.91
C VAL A 35 0.36 -0.63 -3.92
N LEU A 36 1.28 -1.33 -3.26
CA LEU A 36 0.98 -2.32 -2.23
C LEU A 36 1.32 -1.74 -0.87
N VAL A 37 0.34 -1.69 0.03
CA VAL A 37 0.53 -1.20 1.41
C VAL A 37 0.32 -2.36 2.36
N PHE A 38 1.41 -2.99 2.79
CA PHE A 38 1.34 -4.07 3.78
C PHE A 38 1.20 -3.48 5.18
N PHE A 39 0.27 -4.00 5.96
CA PHE A 39 -0.01 -3.46 7.28
C PHE A 39 -0.57 -4.48 8.26
N LYS A 40 -0.58 -4.09 9.54
CA LYS A 40 -1.17 -4.85 10.64
C LYS A 40 -2.04 -3.88 11.44
N ILE A 41 -3.19 -4.34 11.92
CA ILE A 41 -4.15 -3.47 12.61
C ILE A 41 -3.63 -2.90 13.94
N SER A 42 -2.77 -3.65 14.62
CA SER A 42 -2.22 -3.25 15.93
C SER A 42 -0.98 -2.36 15.83
N CYS A 43 -0.53 -2.05 14.63
CA CYS A 43 0.70 -1.28 14.41
C CYS A 43 0.40 0.22 14.46
N PRO A 44 0.93 0.98 15.45
CA PRO A 44 0.66 2.42 15.53
C PRO A 44 1.12 3.21 14.30
N THR A 45 2.24 2.82 13.69
CA THR A 45 2.72 3.48 12.48
C THR A 45 1.83 3.17 11.27
N CYS A 46 1.24 1.97 11.22
CA CYS A 46 0.22 1.66 10.21
C CYS A 46 -1.02 2.54 10.38
N GLN A 47 -1.48 2.71 11.61
CA GLN A 47 -2.62 3.58 11.94
C GLN A 47 -2.34 5.03 11.55
N TYR A 48 -1.08 5.45 11.64
CA TYR A 48 -0.63 6.78 11.21
C TYR A 48 -0.57 6.90 9.68
N ALA A 49 0.03 5.93 9.01
CA ALA A 49 0.36 6.00 7.58
C ALA A 49 -0.81 5.74 6.65
N LEU A 50 -1.66 4.75 6.96
CA LEU A 50 -2.73 4.35 6.04
C LEU A 50 -3.70 5.48 5.69
N PRO A 51 -4.10 6.35 6.63
CA PRO A 51 -4.95 7.49 6.27
C PRO A 51 -4.32 8.44 5.23
N PHE A 52 -2.99 8.59 5.22
CA PHE A 52 -2.32 9.38 4.18
C PHE A 52 -2.41 8.72 2.81
N TYR A 53 -2.26 7.39 2.75
CA TYR A 53 -2.44 6.65 1.50
C TYR A 53 -3.89 6.67 1.04
N GLU A 54 -4.84 6.70 1.96
CA GLU A 54 -6.25 6.90 1.62
C GLU A 54 -6.47 8.25 0.92
N ARG A 55 -5.79 9.30 1.36
CA ARG A 55 -5.86 10.61 0.71
C ARG A 55 -5.34 10.56 -0.73
N LEU A 56 -4.28 9.78 -0.99
CA LEU A 56 -3.80 9.56 -2.36
C LEU A 56 -4.84 8.80 -3.18
N PHE A 57 -5.45 7.78 -2.59
CA PHE A 57 -6.49 7.02 -3.27
C PHE A 57 -7.67 7.91 -3.66
N GLN A 58 -8.13 8.77 -2.77
CA GLN A 58 -9.21 9.70 -3.05
C GLN A 58 -8.81 10.74 -4.11
N ALA A 59 -7.57 11.24 -4.05
CA ALA A 59 -7.10 12.26 -4.99
C ALA A 59 -7.06 11.77 -6.43
N TYR A 60 -6.64 10.52 -6.64
CA TYR A 60 -6.47 9.97 -8.00
C TYR A 60 -7.53 8.95 -8.37
N GLN A 61 -8.37 8.54 -7.42
CA GLN A 61 -9.53 7.65 -7.59
C GLN A 61 -9.19 6.32 -8.28
N GLY A 62 -7.96 5.84 -8.13
CA GLY A 62 -7.53 4.56 -8.68
C GLY A 62 -7.63 4.42 -10.20
N ARG A 63 -7.61 5.52 -10.93
CA ARG A 63 -7.88 5.49 -12.38
C ARG A 63 -6.83 4.74 -13.18
N HIS A 64 -5.56 5.04 -12.95
CA HIS A 64 -4.45 4.48 -13.73
C HIS A 64 -3.44 3.77 -12.87
N VAL A 65 -3.58 3.86 -11.55
CA VAL A 65 -2.74 3.20 -10.56
C VAL A 65 -3.67 2.48 -9.59
N THR A 66 -3.45 1.19 -9.41
CA THR A 66 -4.17 0.41 -8.42
C THR A 66 -3.49 0.57 -7.08
N LEU A 67 -4.24 1.00 -6.05
CA LEU A 67 -3.73 1.08 -4.69
C LEU A 67 -4.51 0.09 -3.82
N VAL A 68 -3.81 -0.86 -3.21
CA VAL A 68 -4.41 -1.87 -2.34
C VAL A 68 -3.61 -2.02 -1.06
N GLY A 69 -4.31 -2.31 0.03
CA GLY A 69 -3.68 -2.73 1.27
C GLY A 69 -3.61 -4.24 1.34
N VAL A 70 -2.58 -4.75 1.99
CA VAL A 70 -2.45 -6.19 2.28
C VAL A 70 -2.38 -6.34 3.79
N SER A 71 -3.47 -6.85 4.37
CA SER A 71 -3.62 -7.00 5.81
C SER A 71 -3.02 -8.31 6.29
N GLN A 72 -2.31 -8.24 7.42
CA GLN A 72 -1.81 -9.43 8.13
C GLN A 72 -2.80 -9.92 9.20
N ASN A 73 -4.02 -9.42 9.19
CA ASN A 73 -5.07 -9.80 10.12
C ASN A 73 -6.26 -10.46 9.40
N ASN A 74 -7.17 -11.06 10.18
CA ASN A 74 -8.34 -11.68 9.60
C ASN A 74 -9.33 -10.65 9.04
N ALA A 75 -10.36 -11.14 8.34
CA ALA A 75 -11.34 -10.28 7.68
C ALA A 75 -12.10 -9.38 8.66
N GLU A 76 -12.54 -9.95 9.81
CA GLU A 76 -13.32 -9.21 10.79
C GLU A 76 -12.53 -8.03 11.37
N ASP A 77 -11.29 -8.29 11.82
CA ASP A 77 -10.43 -7.26 12.38
C ASP A 77 -10.02 -6.23 11.35
N THR A 78 -9.75 -6.67 10.13
CA THR A 78 -9.40 -5.76 9.03
C THR A 78 -10.56 -4.83 8.67
N ALA A 79 -11.79 -5.36 8.63
CA ALA A 79 -12.98 -4.55 8.36
C ALA A 79 -13.20 -3.50 9.47
N ALA A 80 -13.01 -3.89 10.73
CA ALA A 80 -13.12 -2.95 11.85
C ALA A 80 -12.08 -1.83 11.76
N PHE A 81 -10.85 -2.18 11.41
CA PHE A 81 -9.77 -1.21 11.18
C PHE A 81 -10.13 -0.23 10.06
N ALA A 82 -10.61 -0.74 8.93
CA ALA A 82 -11.00 0.10 7.79
C ALA A 82 -12.07 1.12 8.19
N LYS A 83 -13.06 0.69 8.97
CA LYS A 83 -14.11 1.57 9.45
C LYS A 83 -13.58 2.64 10.41
N GLU A 84 -12.73 2.23 11.36
CA GLU A 84 -12.16 3.14 12.36
C GLU A 84 -11.29 4.22 11.72
N PHE A 85 -10.45 3.86 10.76
CA PHE A 85 -9.48 4.78 10.15
C PHE A 85 -9.94 5.36 8.81
N GLY A 86 -11.16 5.05 8.38
CA GLY A 86 -11.73 5.61 7.16
C GLY A 86 -11.05 5.13 5.88
N ILE A 87 -10.60 3.88 5.84
CA ILE A 87 -9.91 3.32 4.69
C ILE A 87 -10.93 2.75 3.71
N THR A 88 -10.93 3.25 2.47
CA THR A 88 -11.85 2.80 1.41
C THR A 88 -11.14 2.12 0.23
N PHE A 89 -9.81 2.25 0.11
CA PHE A 89 -9.12 1.47 -0.92
C PHE A 89 -9.23 -0.03 -0.62
N PRO A 90 -9.18 -0.88 -1.66
CA PRO A 90 -9.35 -2.31 -1.46
C PRO A 90 -8.33 -2.88 -0.49
N LEU A 91 -8.79 -3.74 0.41
CA LEU A 91 -7.95 -4.43 1.40
C LEU A 91 -7.96 -5.92 1.10
N LEU A 92 -6.77 -6.46 0.90
CA LEU A 92 -6.52 -7.87 0.65
C LEU A 92 -6.13 -8.54 1.97
N LEU A 93 -6.40 -9.82 2.06
CA LEU A 93 -6.15 -10.60 3.27
C LEU A 93 -5.02 -11.60 2.99
N ASP A 94 -3.86 -11.39 3.63
CA ASP A 94 -2.82 -12.40 3.63
C ASP A 94 -3.25 -13.53 4.57
N ASP A 95 -2.88 -14.76 4.23
CA ASP A 95 -3.26 -15.91 5.07
C ASP A 95 -2.61 -15.77 6.46
N THR A 96 -3.44 -15.70 7.51
CA THR A 96 -2.93 -15.49 8.87
C THR A 96 -2.21 -16.71 9.46
N THR A 97 -2.23 -17.84 8.77
CA THR A 97 -1.50 -19.04 9.18
C THR A 97 -0.07 -19.02 8.63
N THR A 98 0.11 -18.64 7.36
CA THR A 98 1.39 -18.78 6.66
C THR A 98 1.96 -17.47 6.11
N TYR A 99 1.16 -16.41 5.99
CA TYR A 99 1.55 -15.09 5.48
C TYR A 99 2.32 -15.19 4.15
N PRO A 100 1.77 -15.86 3.12
CA PRO A 100 2.54 -16.14 1.91
C PRO A 100 2.99 -14.88 1.17
N ALA A 101 2.15 -13.87 1.06
CA ALA A 101 2.54 -12.63 0.38
C ALA A 101 3.56 -11.85 1.20
N SER A 102 3.33 -11.68 2.49
CA SER A 102 4.28 -10.97 3.37
C SER A 102 5.65 -11.63 3.35
N ASN A 103 5.69 -12.96 3.40
CA ASN A 103 6.96 -13.70 3.36
C ASN A 103 7.64 -13.61 2.00
N ALA A 104 6.88 -13.69 0.91
CA ALA A 104 7.44 -13.57 -0.44
C ALA A 104 8.10 -12.20 -0.66
N TYR A 105 7.54 -11.14 -0.07
CA TYR A 105 8.09 -9.79 -0.16
C TYR A 105 9.17 -9.51 0.89
N GLY A 106 9.49 -10.47 1.73
CA GLY A 106 10.55 -10.34 2.72
C GLY A 106 10.27 -9.32 3.82
N LEU A 107 9.01 -9.15 4.20
CA LEU A 107 8.65 -8.15 5.19
C LEU A 107 9.31 -8.42 6.54
N THR A 108 9.93 -7.39 7.09
CA THR A 108 10.47 -7.40 8.46
C THR A 108 9.64 -6.52 9.38
N ASN A 109 9.01 -5.50 8.84
CA ASN A 109 8.23 -4.50 9.57
C ASN A 109 7.02 -4.11 8.75
N VAL A 110 6.04 -3.54 9.41
CA VAL A 110 4.90 -2.88 8.77
C VAL A 110 4.76 -1.47 9.34
N PRO A 111 4.24 -0.50 8.58
CA PRO A 111 3.86 -0.64 7.19
C PRO A 111 5.08 -0.78 6.28
N THR A 112 4.94 -1.51 5.19
CA THR A 112 5.89 -1.49 4.09
C THR A 112 5.12 -1.23 2.81
N VAL A 113 5.57 -0.28 2.03
CA VAL A 113 4.89 0.17 0.81
C VAL A 113 5.79 -0.08 -0.38
N PHE A 114 5.22 -0.70 -1.41
CA PHE A 114 5.91 -0.95 -2.67
C PHE A 114 5.19 -0.24 -3.81
N TRP A 115 5.96 0.42 -4.67
CA TRP A 115 5.49 0.82 -6.00
C TRP A 115 5.99 -0.23 -6.99
N VAL A 116 5.05 -0.87 -7.68
CA VAL A 116 5.35 -1.89 -8.68
C VAL A 116 4.94 -1.36 -10.04
N GLU A 117 5.91 -1.24 -10.95
CA GLU A 117 5.65 -0.81 -12.32
C GLU A 117 4.97 -1.93 -13.13
N ARG A 118 4.41 -1.55 -14.28
CA ARG A 118 3.68 -2.48 -15.16
C ARG A 118 4.50 -3.70 -15.56
N ASP A 119 5.82 -3.56 -15.67
CA ASP A 119 6.72 -4.66 -15.99
C ASP A 119 7.03 -5.57 -14.79
N GLY A 120 6.48 -5.27 -13.62
CA GLY A 120 6.68 -6.03 -12.40
C GLY A 120 7.88 -5.59 -11.56
N GLU A 121 8.61 -4.56 -11.99
CA GLU A 121 9.77 -4.08 -11.23
C GLU A 121 9.34 -3.19 -10.07
N ILE A 122 9.92 -3.45 -8.89
CA ILE A 122 9.73 -2.59 -7.71
C ILE A 122 10.58 -1.33 -7.89
N GLU A 123 9.94 -0.17 -7.87
CA GLU A 123 10.64 1.11 -7.98
C GLU A 123 10.65 1.92 -6.71
N VAL A 124 9.77 1.61 -5.77
CA VAL A 124 9.79 2.15 -4.40
C VAL A 124 9.61 0.99 -3.43
N SER A 125 10.45 0.95 -2.41
CA SER A 125 10.33 0.03 -1.28
C SER A 125 10.54 0.86 -0.02
N SER A 126 9.44 1.14 0.68
CA SER A 126 9.42 2.07 1.81
C SER A 126 9.01 1.33 3.08
N VAL A 127 9.92 1.25 4.06
CA VAL A 127 9.69 0.56 5.32
C VAL A 127 9.38 1.60 6.41
N GLY A 128 8.27 1.44 7.11
CA GLY A 128 7.76 2.41 8.06
C GLY A 128 7.10 3.59 7.35
N TRP A 129 6.99 4.70 8.05
CA TRP A 129 6.54 5.97 7.46
C TRP A 129 7.77 6.81 7.11
N VAL A 130 7.94 7.09 5.82
CA VAL A 130 9.01 7.95 5.31
C VAL A 130 8.35 8.98 4.40
N LYS A 131 8.26 10.22 4.86
CA LYS A 131 7.51 11.28 4.17
C LYS A 131 8.01 11.49 2.74
N SER A 132 9.33 11.51 2.53
CA SER A 132 9.90 11.69 1.20
C SER A 132 9.53 10.56 0.24
N GLU A 133 9.40 9.34 0.73
CA GLU A 133 8.99 8.20 -0.08
C GLU A 133 7.47 8.21 -0.35
N PHE A 134 6.67 8.64 0.63
CA PHE A 134 5.25 8.91 0.41
C PHE A 134 5.07 9.98 -0.69
N GLU A 135 5.85 11.05 -0.64
CA GLU A 135 5.83 12.10 -1.67
C GLU A 135 6.23 11.54 -3.05
N ASP A 136 7.18 10.61 -3.09
CA ASP A 136 7.58 9.96 -4.34
C ASP A 136 6.41 9.13 -4.91
N VAL A 137 5.70 8.38 -4.07
CA VAL A 137 4.50 7.65 -4.48
C VAL A 137 3.43 8.61 -5.02
N ASN A 138 3.20 9.72 -4.32
CA ASN A 138 2.25 10.74 -4.77
C ASN A 138 2.60 11.26 -6.18
N ARG A 139 3.85 11.64 -6.39
CA ARG A 139 4.31 12.14 -7.68
C ARG A 139 4.14 11.08 -8.78
N ARG A 140 4.48 9.83 -8.50
CA ARG A 140 4.33 8.73 -9.46
C ARG A 140 2.87 8.46 -9.81
N MET A 141 1.97 8.56 -8.83
CA MET A 141 0.53 8.43 -9.08
C MET A 141 0.01 9.56 -9.97
N ALA A 142 0.45 10.79 -9.72
CA ALA A 142 0.09 11.94 -10.54
C ALA A 142 0.57 11.77 -11.99
N ASP A 143 1.83 11.40 -12.17
CA ASP A 143 2.41 11.20 -13.50
C ASP A 143 1.70 10.08 -14.28
N SER A 144 1.45 8.95 -13.63
CA SER A 144 0.75 7.82 -14.25
C SER A 144 -0.71 8.14 -14.58
N SER A 145 -1.32 9.08 -13.85
CA SER A 145 -2.71 9.50 -14.06
C SER A 145 -2.83 10.72 -14.99
N ALA A 146 -1.72 11.26 -15.48
CA ALA A 146 -1.66 12.49 -16.26
C ALA A 146 -2.37 13.65 -15.55
N MET A 147 -2.14 13.76 -14.25
CA MET A 147 -2.72 14.78 -13.38
C MET A 147 -1.63 15.57 -12.67
N ALA A 148 -1.96 16.78 -12.24
CA ALA A 148 -1.09 17.53 -11.35
C ALA A 148 -0.99 16.81 -10.00
N LYS A 149 0.19 16.88 -9.37
CA LYS A 149 0.41 16.28 -8.06
C LYS A 149 -0.54 16.91 -7.03
N ALA A 150 -1.32 16.06 -6.36
CA ALA A 150 -2.25 16.50 -5.34
C ALA A 150 -1.52 16.93 -4.07
N PHE A 151 -2.00 18.00 -3.43
CA PHE A 151 -1.56 18.38 -2.10
C PHE A 151 -2.54 17.75 -1.10
N VAL A 152 -2.06 16.76 -0.33
CA VAL A 152 -2.94 15.95 0.50
C VAL A 152 -2.83 16.23 2.00
N TYR A 153 -1.95 17.16 2.39
CA TYR A 153 -1.83 17.54 3.79
C TYR A 153 -2.86 18.61 4.15
N ARG A 154 -3.35 18.57 5.38
CA ARG A 154 -4.30 19.55 5.90
C ARG A 154 -3.57 20.77 6.42
N PRO A 155 -4.19 21.97 6.37
CA PRO A 155 -3.58 23.17 6.94
C PRO A 155 -3.23 22.97 8.42
N GLY A 156 -2.00 23.30 8.79
CA GLY A 156 -1.53 23.17 10.17
C GLY A 156 -1.24 21.76 10.62
N GLU A 157 -1.37 20.77 9.75
CA GLU A 157 -1.06 19.38 10.09
C GLU A 157 0.43 19.17 10.21
N ASP A 158 0.86 18.60 11.36
CA ASP A 158 2.26 18.26 11.58
C ASP A 158 2.52 16.86 11.03
N VAL A 159 3.13 16.79 9.86
CA VAL A 159 3.43 15.53 9.19
C VAL A 159 4.89 15.16 9.46
N ARG A 160 5.09 14.03 10.12
CA ARG A 160 6.43 13.57 10.48
C ARG A 160 7.23 13.17 9.24
N ASP A 161 8.54 13.43 9.29
CA ASP A 161 9.45 12.98 8.24
C ASP A 161 9.66 11.47 8.27
N TYR A 162 9.66 10.89 9.46
CA TYR A 162 9.90 9.46 9.64
C TYR A 162 9.18 8.93 10.88
N ARG A 163 8.71 7.67 10.77
CA ARG A 163 8.21 6.90 11.90
C ARG A 163 8.45 5.41 11.63
N GLY A 164 9.20 4.75 12.51
CA GLY A 164 9.48 3.32 12.40
C GLY A 164 8.24 2.46 12.59
N GLY A 165 8.20 1.37 11.86
CA GLY A 165 7.13 0.37 11.96
C GLY A 165 7.39 -0.69 13.03
#